data_55c23d0e71f135225079da28f443db21
#
_entry.id   55c23d0e71f135225079da28f443db21
#
_cell.length_a   1.000
_cell.length_b   1.000
_cell.length_c   1.000
_cell.angle_alpha   90.00
_cell.angle_beta   90.00
_cell.angle_gamma   90.00
#
_symmetry.space_group_name_H-M   'P 1'
#
loop_
_entity.id
_entity.type
_entity.pdbx_description
1 polymer ?
#
loop_
_entity_poly.entity_id
_entity_poly.type
_entity_poly.pdbx_seq_one_letter_code
_entity_poly.pdbx_strand_id
1 'polypeptide(L)'
;MPGVRRIDEKLNSFIEEYVDSFVKWDLVTFFSYNPDASGTAEKLAGRLGRKPGDIKEALDFLAKRKLLSFDTDSGEYAFKPTDDIQGKVKVFCDALEDRDLRLEILAKLLRMKATH
;
A
#
# COMPACT_ATOMS: atom_id res chain seq x y z
N MET A 1 -29.95 -0.65 4.39
CA MET A 1 -29.85 0.61 3.68
C MET A 1 -28.87 0.53 2.53
N PRO A 2 -29.37 0.58 1.36
CA PRO A 2 -28.47 0.54 0.20
C PRO A 2 -27.77 1.86 0.03
N GLY A 3 -26.65 1.83 -0.65
CA GLY A 3 -25.99 3.03 -1.10
C GLY A 3 -24.76 3.45 -0.37
N VAL A 4 -24.56 3.03 0.87
CA VAL A 4 -23.32 3.35 1.60
C VAL A 4 -22.52 2.09 1.80
N ARG A 5 -21.36 2.01 1.15
CA ARG A 5 -20.46 0.89 1.34
C ARG A 5 -19.54 1.14 2.51
N ARG A 6 -19.21 0.07 3.21
CA ARG A 6 -18.34 0.16 4.37
C ARG A 6 -17.21 -0.84 4.24
N ILE A 7 -16.13 -0.56 4.93
CA ILE A 7 -14.98 -1.44 4.99
C ILE A 7 -15.37 -2.72 5.71
N ASP A 8 -15.22 -3.88 5.04
CA ASP A 8 -15.49 -5.17 5.68
C ASP A 8 -14.25 -5.62 6.47
N GLU A 9 -14.38 -6.76 7.18
CA GLU A 9 -13.30 -7.25 8.03
C GLU A 9 -12.03 -7.58 7.26
N LYS A 10 -12.15 -8.16 6.08
CA LYS A 10 -10.99 -8.54 5.28
C LYS A 10 -10.24 -7.30 4.81
N LEU A 11 -10.96 -6.31 4.32
CA LEU A 11 -10.35 -5.07 3.88
C LEU A 11 -9.75 -4.32 5.06
N ASN A 12 -10.45 -4.29 6.18
CA ASN A 12 -9.96 -3.65 7.40
C ASN A 12 -8.64 -4.27 7.86
N SER A 13 -8.58 -5.61 7.88
CA SER A 13 -7.36 -6.32 8.28
C SER A 13 -6.21 -6.01 7.33
N PHE A 14 -6.47 -5.98 6.03
CA PHE A 14 -5.43 -5.65 5.05
C PHE A 14 -4.88 -4.24 5.31
N ILE A 15 -5.76 -3.27 5.53
CA ILE A 15 -5.32 -1.91 5.78
C ILE A 15 -4.45 -1.85 7.03
N GLU A 16 -4.86 -2.49 8.11
CA GLU A 16 -4.10 -2.47 9.36
C GLU A 16 -2.76 -3.18 9.25
N GLU A 17 -2.69 -4.24 8.46
CA GLU A 17 -1.47 -5.02 8.31
C GLU A 17 -0.48 -4.43 7.30
N TYR A 18 -0.98 -3.84 6.21
CA TYR A 18 -0.13 -3.45 5.08
C TYR A 18 -0.19 -1.96 4.74
N VAL A 19 -1.27 -1.27 5.05
CA VAL A 19 -1.49 0.10 4.58
C VAL A 19 -1.85 0.99 5.77
N ASP A 20 -1.04 0.95 6.81
CA ASP A 20 -1.31 1.70 8.04
C ASP A 20 -0.75 3.12 8.01
N SER A 21 -0.30 3.59 6.85
CA SER A 21 0.19 4.96 6.67
C SER A 21 -0.05 5.42 5.23
N PHE A 22 -0.05 6.72 5.03
CA PHE A 22 -0.22 7.27 3.68
C PHE A 22 0.94 6.94 2.76
N VAL A 23 2.15 6.80 3.29
CA VAL A 23 3.31 6.38 2.50
C VAL A 23 3.07 4.97 1.95
N LYS A 24 2.61 4.06 2.80
CA LYS A 24 2.32 2.69 2.37
C LYS A 24 1.15 2.64 1.39
N TRP A 25 0.12 3.47 1.61
CA TRP A 25 -0.98 3.62 0.65
C TRP A 25 -0.43 3.99 -0.73
N ASP A 26 0.42 5.02 -0.79
CA ASP A 26 1.00 5.46 -2.06
C ASP A 26 1.80 4.34 -2.72
N LEU A 27 2.59 3.61 -1.95
CA LEU A 27 3.42 2.53 -2.50
C LEU A 27 2.58 1.38 -3.00
N VAL A 28 1.58 0.95 -2.23
CA VAL A 28 0.74 -0.18 -2.64
C VAL A 28 -0.05 0.18 -3.90
N THR A 29 -0.62 1.38 -3.96
CA THR A 29 -1.35 1.82 -5.15
C THR A 29 -0.40 1.98 -6.35
N PHE A 30 0.78 2.56 -6.14
CA PHE A 30 1.75 2.72 -7.22
C PHE A 30 2.10 1.37 -7.85
N PHE A 31 2.47 0.38 -7.04
CA PHE A 31 2.86 -0.93 -7.56
C PHE A 31 1.67 -1.70 -8.13
N SER A 32 0.47 -1.49 -7.60
CA SER A 32 -0.71 -2.13 -8.15
C SER A 32 -1.01 -1.64 -9.57
N TYR A 33 -0.83 -0.34 -9.82
CA TYR A 33 -1.05 0.21 -11.15
C TYR A 33 0.17 0.07 -12.07
N ASN A 34 1.33 -0.24 -11.50
CA ASN A 34 2.58 -0.40 -12.25
C ASN A 34 3.27 -1.69 -11.81
N PRO A 35 2.67 -2.87 -12.07
CA PRO A 35 3.18 -4.12 -11.50
C PRO A 35 4.56 -4.52 -12.01
N ASP A 36 4.99 -3.98 -13.14
CA ASP A 36 6.31 -4.27 -13.67
C ASP A 36 7.37 -3.27 -13.23
N ALA A 37 6.98 -2.26 -12.45
CA ALA A 37 7.93 -1.26 -12.01
C ALA A 37 8.87 -1.82 -10.93
N SER A 38 10.08 -1.31 -10.92
CA SER A 38 11.05 -1.60 -9.88
C SER A 38 11.92 -0.37 -9.68
N GLY A 39 12.60 -0.30 -8.55
CA GLY A 39 13.50 0.81 -8.32
C GLY A 39 14.06 0.80 -6.92
N THR A 40 15.12 1.59 -6.74
CA THR A 40 15.71 1.83 -5.42
C THR A 40 14.80 2.77 -4.63
N ALA A 41 15.03 2.85 -3.32
CA ALA A 41 14.28 3.76 -2.47
C ALA A 41 14.37 5.20 -2.97
N GLU A 42 15.56 5.63 -3.41
CA GLU A 42 15.76 6.98 -3.91
C GLU A 42 14.96 7.26 -5.17
N LYS A 43 14.95 6.32 -6.11
CA LYS A 43 14.19 6.47 -7.35
C LYS A 43 12.69 6.51 -7.08
N LEU A 44 12.22 5.61 -6.23
CA LEU A 44 10.79 5.56 -5.91
C LEU A 44 10.34 6.78 -5.14
N ALA A 45 11.18 7.28 -4.22
CA ALA A 45 10.90 8.51 -3.49
C ALA A 45 10.74 9.70 -4.46
N GLY A 46 11.63 9.78 -5.45
CA GLY A 46 11.55 10.83 -6.46
C GLY A 46 10.27 10.75 -7.27
N ARG A 47 9.85 9.55 -7.64
CA ARG A 47 8.62 9.35 -8.42
C ARG A 47 7.37 9.70 -7.63
N LEU A 48 7.39 9.43 -6.32
CA LEU A 48 6.22 9.68 -5.47
C LEU A 48 6.25 11.02 -4.77
N GLY A 49 7.33 11.78 -4.96
CA GLY A 49 7.45 13.10 -4.34
C GLY A 49 7.56 13.03 -2.82
N ARG A 50 8.24 12.00 -2.31
CA ARG A 50 8.39 11.79 -0.87
C ARG A 50 9.85 11.68 -0.47
N LYS A 51 10.12 11.82 0.83
CA LYS A 51 11.47 11.73 1.37
C LYS A 51 12.01 10.30 1.27
N PRO A 52 13.26 10.10 0.83
CA PRO A 52 13.82 8.75 0.69
C PRO A 52 13.78 7.92 1.97
N GLY A 53 14.01 8.54 3.14
CA GLY A 53 13.97 7.82 4.41
C GLY A 53 12.60 7.23 4.71
N ASP A 54 11.54 8.01 4.48
CA ASP A 54 10.16 7.56 4.70
C ASP A 54 9.80 6.42 3.75
N ILE A 55 10.22 6.57 2.49
CA ILE A 55 9.97 5.56 1.47
C ILE A 55 10.71 4.27 1.79
N LYS A 56 12.00 4.37 2.19
CA LYS A 56 12.77 3.17 2.50
C LYS A 56 12.17 2.39 3.65
N GLU A 57 11.74 3.05 4.70
CA GLU A 57 11.11 2.38 5.84
C GLU A 57 9.87 1.62 5.41
N ALA A 58 9.02 2.25 4.61
CA ALA A 58 7.80 1.62 4.12
C ALA A 58 8.09 0.48 3.16
N LEU A 59 9.07 0.65 2.27
CA LEU A 59 9.48 -0.41 1.33
C LEU A 59 9.97 -1.64 2.08
N ASP A 60 10.84 -1.45 3.09
CA ASP A 60 11.37 -2.55 3.88
C ASP A 60 10.25 -3.27 4.64
N PHE A 61 9.29 -2.51 5.16
CA PHE A 61 8.13 -3.07 5.83
C PHE A 61 7.34 -3.98 4.89
N LEU A 62 7.04 -3.49 3.69
CA LEU A 62 6.25 -4.24 2.71
C LEU A 62 7.02 -5.44 2.17
N ALA A 63 8.34 -5.34 2.03
CA ALA A 63 9.18 -6.45 1.59
C ALA A 63 9.19 -7.55 2.64
N LYS A 64 9.28 -7.22 3.91
CA LYS A 64 9.24 -8.22 4.99
C LYS A 64 7.92 -8.97 5.00
N ARG A 65 6.84 -8.34 4.57
CA ARG A 65 5.51 -8.95 4.54
C ARG A 65 5.19 -9.63 3.22
N LYS A 66 6.19 -9.76 2.33
CA LYS A 66 6.05 -10.52 1.07
C LYS A 66 5.13 -9.87 0.05
N LEU A 67 4.85 -8.58 0.20
CA LEU A 67 4.13 -7.83 -0.81
C LEU A 67 5.09 -7.33 -1.89
N LEU A 68 6.30 -6.97 -1.49
CA LEU A 68 7.37 -6.58 -2.39
C LEU A 68 8.53 -7.55 -2.26
N SER A 69 9.38 -7.61 -3.30
CA SER A 69 10.66 -8.29 -3.24
C SER A 69 11.75 -7.25 -3.16
N PHE A 70 12.90 -7.64 -2.63
CA PHE A 70 14.08 -6.79 -2.56
C PHE A 70 15.27 -7.55 -3.12
N ASP A 71 15.96 -6.95 -4.10
CA ASP A 71 17.16 -7.52 -4.69
C ASP A 71 18.38 -6.89 -4.02
N THR A 72 19.13 -7.70 -3.28
CA THR A 72 20.30 -7.21 -2.54
C THR A 72 21.41 -6.73 -3.45
N ASP A 73 21.51 -7.27 -4.68
CA ASP A 73 22.55 -6.88 -5.63
C ASP A 73 22.29 -5.51 -6.21
N SER A 74 21.06 -5.25 -6.63
CA SER A 74 20.71 -3.97 -7.26
C SER A 74 20.17 -2.94 -6.27
N GLY A 75 19.71 -3.38 -5.10
CA GLY A 75 19.05 -2.49 -4.14
C GLY A 75 17.65 -2.10 -4.57
N GLU A 76 17.06 -2.83 -5.51
CA GLU A 76 15.75 -2.49 -6.06
C GLU A 76 14.63 -3.29 -5.42
N TYR A 77 13.47 -2.63 -5.28
CA TYR A 77 12.24 -3.25 -4.82
C TYR A 77 11.32 -3.45 -6.03
N ALA A 78 10.57 -4.54 -6.02
CA ALA A 78 9.64 -4.86 -7.10
C ALA A 78 8.36 -5.47 -6.53
N PHE A 79 7.28 -5.40 -7.30
CA PHE A 79 5.98 -5.92 -6.88
C PHE A 79 5.92 -7.42 -7.17
N LYS A 80 6.05 -8.23 -6.12
CA LYS A 80 5.99 -9.70 -6.24
C LYS A 80 5.23 -10.30 -5.06
N PRO A 81 3.95 -9.97 -4.91
CA PRO A 81 3.16 -10.54 -3.82
C PRO A 81 2.89 -12.03 -4.06
N THR A 82 2.70 -12.77 -2.96
CA THR A 82 2.16 -14.14 -3.07
C THR A 82 0.73 -14.03 -3.62
N ASP A 83 0.20 -15.15 -4.13
CA ASP A 83 -1.15 -15.15 -4.70
C ASP A 83 -2.20 -14.66 -3.70
N ASP A 84 -2.07 -15.07 -2.44
CA ASP A 84 -2.98 -14.64 -1.38
C ASP A 84 -2.93 -13.11 -1.18
N ILE A 85 -1.71 -12.56 -1.10
CA ILE A 85 -1.54 -11.13 -0.89
C ILE A 85 -1.98 -10.35 -2.13
N GLN A 86 -1.72 -10.88 -3.33
CA GLN A 86 -2.14 -10.24 -4.57
C GLN A 86 -3.66 -10.09 -4.63
N GLY A 87 -4.38 -11.10 -4.19
CA GLY A 87 -5.85 -11.02 -4.11
C GLY A 87 -6.31 -9.92 -3.17
N LYS A 88 -5.63 -9.79 -2.03
CA LYS A 88 -5.95 -8.73 -1.06
C LYS A 88 -5.63 -7.35 -1.59
N VAL A 89 -4.51 -7.20 -2.29
CA VAL A 89 -4.14 -5.93 -2.92
C VAL A 89 -5.21 -5.53 -3.94
N LYS A 90 -5.69 -6.50 -4.73
CA LYS A 90 -6.73 -6.22 -5.72
C LYS A 90 -8.01 -5.73 -5.06
N VAL A 91 -8.42 -6.37 -3.98
CA VAL A 91 -9.61 -5.95 -3.23
C VAL A 91 -9.44 -4.52 -2.70
N PHE A 92 -8.26 -4.20 -2.18
CA PHE A 92 -7.98 -2.85 -1.68
C PHE A 92 -8.04 -1.81 -2.81
N CYS A 93 -7.41 -2.10 -3.93
CA CYS A 93 -7.38 -1.16 -5.05
C CYS A 93 -8.76 -1.01 -5.70
N ASP A 94 -9.54 -2.10 -5.79
CA ASP A 94 -10.92 -2.01 -6.26
C ASP A 94 -11.77 -1.14 -5.32
N ALA A 95 -11.52 -1.25 -4.02
CA ALA A 95 -12.23 -0.43 -3.03
C ALA A 95 -11.94 1.07 -3.24
N LEU A 96 -10.72 1.41 -3.65
CA LEU A 96 -10.36 2.81 -3.91
C LEU A 96 -11.08 3.40 -5.11
N GLU A 97 -11.61 2.55 -6.00
CA GLU A 97 -12.43 3.01 -7.13
C GLU A 97 -13.85 3.39 -6.68
N ASP A 98 -14.26 2.93 -5.50
CA ASP A 98 -15.56 3.26 -4.93
C ASP A 98 -15.40 4.47 -4.03
N ARG A 99 -16.15 5.52 -4.33
CA ARG A 99 -16.03 6.79 -3.60
C ARG A 99 -16.25 6.63 -2.09
N ASP A 100 -17.29 5.90 -1.72
CA ASP A 100 -17.65 5.75 -0.30
C ASP A 100 -16.56 4.96 0.44
N LEU A 101 -16.08 3.88 -0.16
CA LEU A 101 -15.01 3.09 0.44
C LEU A 101 -13.71 3.87 0.52
N ARG A 102 -13.38 4.63 -0.52
CA ARG A 102 -12.17 5.45 -0.51
C ARG A 102 -12.19 6.46 0.64
N LEU A 103 -13.34 7.10 0.85
CA LEU A 103 -13.48 8.06 1.95
C LEU A 103 -13.39 7.37 3.31
N GLU A 104 -13.95 6.16 3.44
CA GLU A 104 -13.86 5.39 4.66
C GLU A 104 -12.40 5.00 4.96
N ILE A 105 -11.66 4.59 3.94
CA ILE A 105 -10.25 4.23 4.09
C ILE A 105 -9.44 5.46 4.50
N LEU A 106 -9.68 6.59 3.85
CA LEU A 106 -9.02 7.83 4.19
C LEU A 106 -9.27 8.21 5.65
N ALA A 107 -10.54 8.15 6.07
CA ALA A 107 -10.91 8.46 7.46
C ALA A 107 -10.21 7.53 8.44
N LYS A 108 -10.14 6.23 8.11
CA LYS A 108 -9.46 5.27 8.95
C LYS A 108 -7.97 5.60 9.13
N LEU A 109 -7.29 5.93 8.03
CA LEU A 109 -5.87 6.27 8.10
C LEU A 109 -5.64 7.55 8.91
N LEU A 110 -6.52 8.52 8.79
CA LEU A 110 -6.43 9.73 9.59
C LEU A 110 -6.58 9.43 11.07
N ARG A 111 -7.51 8.54 11.44
CA ARG A 111 -7.69 8.14 12.82
C ARG A 111 -6.46 7.39 13.35
N MET A 112 -5.89 6.49 12.53
CA MET A 112 -4.70 5.75 12.91
C MET A 112 -3.52 6.68 13.14
N LYS A 113 -3.35 7.68 12.29
CA LYS A 113 -2.29 8.65 12.42
C LYS A 113 -2.46 9.48 13.69
N ALA A 114 -3.68 9.83 14.04
CA ALA A 114 -3.96 10.65 15.21
C ALA A 114 -3.69 9.92 16.54
N THR A 115 -3.68 8.58 16.53
CA THR A 115 -3.45 7.78 17.74
C THR A 115 -1.98 7.43 17.96
N HIS A 116 -1.12 7.78 17.03
CA HIS A 116 0.33 7.50 17.14
C HIS A 116 1.13 8.75 17.54
#